data_ca444342ff2c0c31bd080a3d08065e6e
#
_entry.id   ca444342ff2c0c31bd080a3d08065e6e
#
_cell.length_a   1.000
_cell.length_b   1.000
_cell.length_c   1.000
_cell.angle_alpha   90.00
_cell.angle_beta   90.00
_cell.angle_gamma   90.00
#
_symmetry.space_group_name_H-M   'P 1'
#
loop_
_entity.id
_entity.type
_entity.pdbx_description
1 polymer ?
#
loop_
_entity_poly.entity_id
_entity_poly.type
_entity_poly.pdbx_seq_one_letter_code
_entity_poly.pdbx_strand_id
1 'polypeptide(L)'
;MLEDLDQLSIRLAALIAYTQELASEAETLRTSLSQVQSERDALQSKLAQEGTQAKALTRKVDAYASEQAALQGSLDLFKQEQSTLQAQLQSREHEVSTLRAATAQARERIEAVLERLPGAAAAPEQEAQ
;
A
#
# COMPACT_ATOMS: atom_id res chain seq x y z
N MET A 1 66.17 -47.57 48.98
CA MET A 1 65.45 -46.57 49.79
C MET A 1 65.54 -45.16 49.19
N LEU A 2 66.70 -44.66 48.80
CA LEU A 2 66.84 -43.33 48.18
C LEU A 2 66.24 -43.25 46.77
N GLU A 3 66.35 -44.31 45.95
CA GLU A 3 65.76 -44.40 44.63
C GLU A 3 64.25 -44.40 44.67
N ASP A 4 63.63 -45.05 45.66
CA ASP A 4 62.17 -45.04 45.83
C ASP A 4 61.63 -43.68 46.25
N LEU A 5 62.38 -42.92 47.05
CA LEU A 5 62.03 -41.54 47.41
C LEU A 5 62.16 -40.60 46.22
N ASP A 6 63.17 -40.74 45.38
CA ASP A 6 63.36 -39.98 44.13
C ASP A 6 62.23 -40.26 43.12
N GLN A 7 61.85 -41.52 42.97
CA GLN A 7 60.71 -41.90 42.12
C GLN A 7 59.41 -41.31 42.63
N LEU A 8 59.18 -41.35 43.93
CA LEU A 8 58.00 -40.78 44.55
C LEU A 8 57.93 -39.27 44.37
N SER A 9 59.11 -38.58 44.51
CA SER A 9 59.22 -37.14 44.26
C SER A 9 58.89 -36.76 42.85
N ILE A 10 59.38 -37.53 41.85
CA ILE A 10 59.09 -37.33 40.42
C ILE A 10 57.57 -37.52 40.14
N ARG A 11 57.01 -38.58 40.67
CA ARG A 11 55.55 -38.85 40.52
C ARG A 11 54.69 -37.78 41.17
N LEU A 12 55.08 -37.25 42.32
CA LEU A 12 54.40 -36.17 43.00
C LEU A 12 54.48 -34.86 42.20
N ALA A 13 55.66 -34.55 41.67
CA ALA A 13 55.82 -33.37 40.82
C ALA A 13 54.99 -33.48 39.50
N ALA A 14 54.95 -34.66 38.89
CA ALA A 14 54.10 -34.89 37.70
C ALA A 14 52.62 -34.78 38.04
N LEU A 15 52.17 -35.26 39.20
CA LEU A 15 50.80 -35.14 39.64
C LEU A 15 50.40 -33.67 39.90
N ILE A 16 51.30 -32.90 40.55
CA ILE A 16 51.10 -31.46 40.78
C ILE A 16 50.99 -30.73 39.42
N ALA A 17 51.89 -31.01 38.51
CA ALA A 17 51.85 -30.39 37.16
C ALA A 17 50.56 -30.72 36.43
N TYR A 18 50.10 -31.96 36.50
CA TYR A 18 48.85 -32.40 35.89
C TYR A 18 47.63 -31.76 36.54
N THR A 19 47.60 -31.62 37.88
CA THR A 19 46.50 -30.93 38.56
C THR A 19 46.46 -29.44 38.24
N GLN A 20 47.61 -28.78 38.06
CA GLN A 20 47.69 -27.40 37.65
C GLN A 20 47.22 -27.20 36.21
N GLU A 21 47.58 -28.12 35.30
CA GLU A 21 47.11 -28.12 33.93
C GLU A 21 45.58 -28.27 33.87
N LEU A 22 45.00 -29.26 34.58
CA LEU A 22 43.57 -29.42 34.70
C LEU A 22 42.87 -28.19 35.27
N ALA A 23 43.43 -27.58 36.30
CA ALA A 23 42.87 -26.35 36.89
C ALA A 23 42.86 -25.18 35.86
N SER A 24 43.93 -25.04 35.11
CA SER A 24 44.04 -24.04 34.06
C SER A 24 43.04 -24.29 32.92
N GLU A 25 42.91 -25.56 32.50
CA GLU A 25 41.97 -25.95 31.48
C GLU A 25 40.51 -25.75 31.93
N ALA A 26 40.20 -26.09 33.17
CA ALA A 26 38.88 -25.83 33.76
C ALA A 26 38.53 -24.33 33.81
N GLU A 27 39.50 -23.48 34.11
CA GLU A 27 39.31 -22.02 34.10
C GLU A 27 39.09 -21.48 32.71
N THR A 28 39.85 -21.95 31.72
CA THR A 28 39.67 -21.61 30.29
C THR A 28 38.30 -22.01 29.79
N LEU A 29 37.83 -23.23 30.12
CA LEU A 29 36.51 -23.74 29.79
C LEU A 29 35.39 -22.91 30.43
N ARG A 30 35.55 -22.51 31.68
CA ARG A 30 34.58 -21.64 32.40
C ARG A 30 34.46 -20.29 31.71
N THR A 31 35.61 -19.68 31.34
CA THR A 31 35.64 -18.41 30.63
C THR A 31 34.97 -18.53 29.26
N SER A 32 35.27 -19.58 28.51
CA SER A 32 34.64 -19.85 27.21
C SER A 32 33.12 -20.09 27.34
N LEU A 33 32.71 -20.83 28.36
CA LEU A 33 31.29 -21.05 28.62
C LEU A 33 30.54 -19.76 28.93
N SER A 34 31.14 -18.91 29.79
CA SER A 34 30.58 -17.60 30.13
C SER A 34 30.45 -16.71 28.89
N GLN A 35 31.45 -16.71 28.02
CA GLN A 35 31.44 -15.94 26.78
C GLN A 35 30.34 -16.45 25.83
N VAL A 36 30.26 -17.76 25.61
CA VAL A 36 29.23 -18.36 24.75
C VAL A 36 27.82 -18.10 25.28
N GLN A 37 27.64 -18.15 26.61
CA GLN A 37 26.36 -17.82 27.23
C GLN A 37 26.00 -16.34 26.99
N SER A 38 26.94 -15.42 27.11
CA SER A 38 26.72 -14.01 26.84
C SER A 38 26.38 -13.75 25.38
N GLU A 39 27.08 -14.40 24.45
CA GLU A 39 26.81 -14.32 23.02
C GLU A 39 25.43 -14.87 22.66
N ARG A 40 25.06 -16.02 23.26
CA ARG A 40 23.72 -16.61 23.11
C ARG A 40 22.62 -15.63 23.55
N ASP A 41 22.79 -15.02 24.73
CA ASP A 41 21.80 -14.09 25.27
C ASP A 41 21.68 -12.82 24.42
N ALA A 42 22.81 -12.32 23.89
CA ALA A 42 22.83 -11.20 22.96
C ALA A 42 22.13 -11.56 21.63
N LEU A 43 22.38 -12.75 21.09
CA LEU A 43 21.74 -13.22 19.87
C LEU A 43 20.23 -13.46 20.06
N GLN A 44 19.81 -14.00 21.21
CA GLN A 44 18.39 -14.14 21.53
C GLN A 44 17.68 -12.79 21.60
N SER A 45 18.33 -11.79 22.20
CA SER A 45 17.79 -10.43 22.27
C SER A 45 17.65 -9.81 20.89
N LYS A 46 18.65 -9.94 20.02
CA LYS A 46 18.59 -9.49 18.64
C LYS A 46 17.49 -10.18 17.85
N LEU A 47 17.39 -11.50 17.98
CA LEU A 47 16.35 -12.29 17.31
C LEU A 47 14.94 -11.84 17.73
N ALA A 48 14.73 -11.58 19.01
CA ALA A 48 13.46 -11.06 19.51
C ALA A 48 13.15 -9.66 18.93
N GLN A 49 14.16 -8.79 18.87
CA GLN A 49 14.03 -7.46 18.31
C GLN A 49 13.71 -7.49 16.81
N GLU A 50 14.44 -8.30 16.04
CA GLU A 50 14.19 -8.49 14.61
C GLU A 50 12.81 -9.10 14.35
N GLY A 51 12.39 -10.04 15.20
CA GLY A 51 11.05 -10.64 15.14
C GLY A 51 9.93 -9.60 15.35
N THR A 52 10.11 -8.68 16.30
CA THR A 52 9.14 -7.58 16.50
C THR A 52 9.13 -6.58 15.35
N GLN A 53 10.30 -6.24 14.80
CA GLN A 53 10.43 -5.38 13.63
C GLN A 53 9.80 -6.01 12.38
N ALA A 54 10.05 -7.29 12.15
CA ALA A 54 9.45 -8.02 11.03
C ALA A 54 7.92 -8.03 11.11
N LYS A 55 7.36 -8.29 12.30
CA LYS A 55 5.90 -8.22 12.52
C LYS A 55 5.34 -6.81 12.29
N ALA A 56 6.05 -5.78 12.72
CA ALA A 56 5.66 -4.39 12.50
C ALA A 56 5.68 -4.03 11.01
N LEU A 57 6.71 -4.49 10.27
CA LEU A 57 6.80 -4.30 8.83
C LEU A 57 5.65 -5.02 8.09
N THR A 58 5.37 -6.26 8.45
CA THR A 58 4.27 -7.02 7.87
C THR A 58 2.93 -6.30 8.04
N ARG A 59 2.66 -5.79 9.25
CA ARG A 59 1.45 -4.99 9.49
C ARG A 59 1.37 -3.73 8.64
N LYS A 60 2.50 -3.05 8.43
CA LYS A 60 2.56 -1.87 7.54
C LYS A 60 2.29 -2.25 6.09
N VAL A 61 2.88 -3.34 5.61
CA VAL A 61 2.64 -3.83 4.25
C VAL A 61 1.17 -4.20 4.05
N ASP A 62 0.56 -4.90 5.02
CA ASP A 62 -0.86 -5.25 4.98
C ASP A 62 -1.77 -4.01 4.98
N ALA A 63 -1.42 -3.00 5.79
CA ALA A 63 -2.13 -1.73 5.83
C ALA A 63 -2.05 -0.99 4.48
N TYR A 64 -0.87 -0.90 3.88
CA TYR A 64 -0.69 -0.30 2.55
C TYR A 64 -1.43 -1.06 1.46
N ALA A 65 -1.41 -2.40 1.50
CA ALA A 65 -2.16 -3.22 0.55
C ALA A 65 -3.67 -2.96 0.65
N SER A 66 -4.19 -2.85 1.87
CA SER A 66 -5.59 -2.51 2.14
C SER A 66 -5.95 -1.09 1.65
N GLU A 67 -5.10 -0.11 1.92
CA GLU A 67 -5.26 1.27 1.47
C GLU A 67 -5.23 1.36 -0.06
N GLN A 68 -4.30 0.67 -0.70
CA GLN A 68 -4.20 0.59 -2.16
C GLN A 68 -5.46 -0.03 -2.78
N ALA A 69 -5.99 -1.10 -2.18
CA ALA A 69 -7.23 -1.72 -2.65
C ALA A 69 -8.44 -0.77 -2.50
N ALA A 70 -8.52 -0.03 -1.41
CA ALA A 70 -9.56 0.98 -1.19
C ALA A 70 -9.48 2.13 -2.20
N LEU A 71 -8.27 2.64 -2.46
CA LEU A 71 -8.03 3.66 -3.47
C LEU A 71 -8.39 3.18 -4.88
N GLN A 72 -8.02 1.95 -5.23
CA GLN A 72 -8.37 1.35 -6.50
C GLN A 72 -9.89 1.24 -6.66
N GLY A 73 -10.59 0.80 -5.62
CA GLY A 73 -12.05 0.72 -5.59
C GLY A 73 -12.71 2.09 -5.78
N SER A 74 -12.22 3.12 -5.09
CA SER A 74 -12.75 4.49 -5.25
C SER A 74 -12.49 5.07 -6.63
N LEU A 75 -11.34 4.76 -7.21
CA LEU A 75 -10.98 5.18 -8.58
C LEU A 75 -11.89 4.51 -9.63
N ASP A 76 -12.21 3.25 -9.45
CA ASP A 76 -13.11 2.52 -10.34
C ASP A 76 -14.55 3.05 -10.23
N LEU A 77 -15.02 3.37 -9.02
CA LEU A 77 -16.31 4.05 -8.82
C LEU A 77 -16.35 5.42 -9.50
N PHE A 78 -15.30 6.23 -9.33
CA PHE A 78 -15.19 7.53 -9.96
C PHE A 78 -15.23 7.44 -11.49
N LYS A 79 -14.52 6.48 -12.09
CA LYS A 79 -14.56 6.23 -13.53
C LYS A 79 -15.96 5.84 -14.00
N GLN A 80 -16.65 5.02 -13.22
CA GLN A 80 -18.02 4.63 -13.53
C GLN A 80 -18.99 5.81 -13.47
N GLU A 81 -18.89 6.65 -12.44
CA GLU A 81 -19.67 7.88 -12.32
C GLU A 81 -19.39 8.84 -13.48
N GLN A 82 -18.12 9.02 -13.83
CA GLN A 82 -17.73 9.86 -14.96
C GLN A 82 -18.32 9.34 -16.28
N SER A 83 -18.27 8.03 -16.52
CA SER A 83 -18.89 7.41 -17.70
C SER A 83 -20.41 7.61 -17.74
N THR A 84 -21.07 7.48 -16.61
CA THR A 84 -22.51 7.69 -16.47
C THR A 84 -22.89 9.15 -16.75
N LEU A 85 -22.14 10.09 -16.17
CA LEU A 85 -22.35 11.53 -16.41
C LEU A 85 -22.13 11.90 -17.87
N GLN A 86 -21.12 11.34 -18.51
CA GLN A 86 -20.84 11.58 -19.93
C GLN A 86 -21.97 11.05 -20.82
N ALA A 87 -22.50 9.86 -20.52
CA ALA A 87 -23.66 9.31 -21.21
C ALA A 87 -24.92 10.17 -21.03
N GLN A 88 -25.15 10.67 -19.81
CA GLN A 88 -26.26 11.60 -19.52
C GLN A 88 -26.09 12.92 -20.28
N LEU A 89 -24.90 13.45 -20.31
CA LEU A 89 -24.60 14.69 -21.05
C LEU A 89 -24.89 14.52 -22.54
N GLN A 90 -24.43 13.44 -23.17
CA GLN A 90 -24.73 13.13 -24.56
C GLN A 90 -26.24 12.99 -24.82
N SER A 91 -26.95 12.33 -23.91
CA SER A 91 -28.41 12.18 -24.00
C SER A 91 -29.10 13.54 -23.95
N ARG A 92 -28.70 14.41 -23.03
CA ARG A 92 -29.24 15.77 -22.89
C ARG A 92 -28.94 16.65 -24.09
N GLU A 93 -27.72 16.56 -24.63
CA GLU A 93 -27.35 17.28 -25.86
C GLU A 93 -28.22 16.84 -27.04
N HIS A 94 -28.48 15.53 -27.14
CA HIS A 94 -29.38 15.00 -28.17
C HIS A 94 -30.81 15.49 -28.00
N GLU A 95 -31.34 15.48 -26.77
CA GLU A 95 -32.68 16.03 -26.46
C GLU A 95 -32.78 17.51 -26.84
N VAL A 96 -31.79 18.31 -26.46
CA VAL A 96 -31.74 19.74 -26.80
C VAL A 96 -31.70 19.94 -28.33
N SER A 97 -30.90 19.16 -29.02
CA SER A 97 -30.82 19.19 -30.48
C SER A 97 -32.17 18.86 -31.15
N THR A 98 -32.82 17.82 -30.64
CA THR A 98 -34.15 17.39 -31.11
C THR A 98 -35.22 18.45 -30.86
N LEU A 99 -35.22 19.06 -29.67
CA LEU A 99 -36.14 20.14 -29.33
C LEU A 99 -35.92 21.40 -30.18
N ARG A 100 -34.67 21.76 -30.42
CA ARG A 100 -34.34 22.87 -31.30
C ARG A 100 -34.81 22.65 -32.72
N ALA A 101 -34.62 21.44 -33.26
CA ALA A 101 -35.12 21.06 -34.58
C ALA A 101 -36.63 21.10 -34.65
N ALA A 102 -37.32 20.55 -33.65
CA ALA A 102 -38.77 20.61 -33.57
C ALA A 102 -39.34 22.01 -33.46
N THR A 103 -38.66 22.86 -32.65
CA THR A 103 -39.05 24.28 -32.51
C THR A 103 -38.84 25.05 -33.79
N ALA A 104 -37.74 24.84 -34.51
CA ALA A 104 -37.48 25.45 -35.80
C ALA A 104 -38.53 25.02 -36.85
N GLN A 105 -38.86 23.74 -36.89
CA GLN A 105 -39.90 23.21 -37.78
C GLN A 105 -41.27 23.75 -37.44
N ALA A 106 -41.64 23.87 -36.17
CA ALA A 106 -42.89 24.47 -35.76
C ALA A 106 -42.97 25.96 -36.13
N ARG A 107 -41.89 26.68 -35.94
CA ARG A 107 -41.79 28.08 -36.34
C ARG A 107 -41.96 28.23 -37.87
N GLU A 108 -41.30 27.45 -38.68
CA GLU A 108 -41.40 27.44 -40.10
C GLU A 108 -42.87 27.15 -40.58
N ARG A 109 -43.54 26.20 -39.92
CA ARG A 109 -44.95 25.91 -40.19
C ARG A 109 -45.88 27.07 -39.84
N ILE A 110 -45.64 27.74 -38.74
CA ILE A 110 -46.41 28.92 -38.34
C ILE A 110 -46.17 30.06 -39.31
N GLU A 111 -44.97 30.32 -39.72
CA GLU A 111 -44.64 31.33 -40.72
C GLU A 111 -45.31 31.03 -42.06
N ALA A 112 -45.25 29.77 -42.52
CA ALA A 112 -45.94 29.32 -43.73
C ALA A 112 -47.46 29.48 -43.66
N VAL A 113 -48.07 29.24 -42.54
CA VAL A 113 -49.52 29.43 -42.31
C VAL A 113 -49.84 30.91 -42.31
N LEU A 114 -49.04 31.76 -41.67
CA LEU A 114 -49.26 33.20 -41.65
C LEU A 114 -49.14 33.82 -43.05
N GLU A 115 -48.26 33.33 -43.90
CA GLU A 115 -48.15 33.77 -45.29
C GLU A 115 -49.39 33.39 -46.15
N ARG A 116 -50.09 32.31 -45.80
CA ARG A 116 -51.27 31.84 -46.50
C ARG A 116 -52.58 32.48 -46.03
N LEU A 117 -52.57 33.22 -44.94
CA LEU A 117 -53.76 33.91 -44.47
C LEU A 117 -54.11 35.08 -45.38
N PRO A 118 -55.38 35.17 -45.83
CA PRO A 118 -55.84 36.32 -46.61
C PRO A 118 -55.96 37.52 -45.69
N GLY A 119 -55.09 38.40 -45.73
CA GLY A 119 -55.05 39.59 -44.86
C GLY A 119 -53.63 40.02 -44.46
N ALA A 120 -52.69 39.07 -44.44
CA ALA A 120 -51.29 39.37 -44.18
C ALA A 120 -50.60 40.17 -45.26
N ALA A 121 -51.07 40.08 -46.51
CA ALA A 121 -50.55 40.81 -47.63
C ALA A 121 -51.33 42.14 -47.93
N ALA A 122 -52.40 42.45 -47.19
CA ALA A 122 -53.29 43.57 -47.50
C ALA A 122 -53.21 44.73 -46.52
N ALA A 123 -52.29 44.73 -45.63
CA ALA A 123 -52.29 45.66 -44.50
C ALA A 123 -51.64 47.04 -44.70
N PRO A 124 -50.91 47.42 -45.71
CA PRO A 124 -50.32 48.76 -45.68
C PRO A 124 -50.80 49.77 -46.65
N GLU A 125 -51.77 49.51 -47.49
CA GLU A 125 -52.08 50.42 -48.57
C GLU A 125 -53.38 51.20 -48.44
N GLN A 126 -54.03 51.31 -47.31
CA GLN A 126 -55.27 52.02 -47.16
C GLN A 126 -55.22 53.27 -46.23
N GLU A 127 -54.10 53.84 -45.95
CA GLU A 127 -54.06 55.12 -45.28
C GLU A 127 -53.33 56.17 -46.10
N ALA A 128 -53.73 56.36 -47.30
CA ALA A 128 -53.38 57.53 -48.07
C ALA A 128 -54.63 58.16 -48.63
N GLN A 129 -55.48 58.60 -47.77
CA GLN A 129 -56.48 59.66 -48.09
C GLN A 129 -56.79 60.45 -46.85
#